data_92fe152e1c9b67a26bc5cbd0b93bf89e
#
_entry.id   92fe152e1c9b67a26bc5cbd0b93bf89e
#
_cell.length_a   1.000
_cell.length_b   1.000
_cell.length_c   1.000
_cell.angle_alpha   90.00
_cell.angle_beta   90.00
_cell.angle_gamma   90.00
#
_symmetry.space_group_name_H-M   'P 1'
#
loop_
_entity.id
_entity.type
_entity.pdbx_description
1 polymer ?
#
loop_
_entity_poly.entity_id
_entity_poly.type
_entity_poly.pdbx_seq_one_letter_code
_entity_poly.pdbx_strand_id
1 'polypeptide(L)'
;MKITFLQHSAFLAETEAYNLLFDWTGETPLPQFDRSKPLYVFASHHHGDHYTPRIFALGMENVTYILASCIRLSAKRKAGLGIDDSCVHRLTAGVTVQIDDLTIRTVRSNDAGVAFLVETSEGRLFHAGDLNDWNWIGEDPTWLEKIDGIWRKSLEQLRGERVDVAFLPLDGRLEQNFWLGLHGYLQVMDCGHIFPMHCWGDFSVIPRLKEMPESKTYRSHIMDVTADGQVFVL
;
A
#
# COMPACT_ATOMS: atom_id res chain seq x y z
N MET A 1 11.44 -10.53 8.68
CA MET A 1 10.61 -10.24 7.48
C MET A 1 11.52 -9.68 6.38
N LYS A 2 11.31 -10.05 5.11
CA LYS A 2 12.05 -9.48 3.97
C LYS A 2 11.07 -8.64 3.13
N ILE A 3 11.42 -7.38 2.87
CA ILE A 3 10.62 -6.45 2.06
C ILE A 3 11.38 -6.15 0.79
N THR A 4 10.74 -6.34 -0.35
CA THR A 4 11.26 -5.89 -1.65
C THR A 4 10.38 -4.75 -2.15
N PHE A 5 10.95 -3.57 -2.32
CA PHE A 5 10.33 -2.49 -3.08
C PHE A 5 10.41 -2.87 -4.56
N LEU A 6 9.29 -3.10 -5.21
CA LEU A 6 9.29 -3.50 -6.61
C LEU A 6 9.34 -2.30 -7.53
N GLN A 7 8.41 -1.37 -7.32
CA GLN A 7 8.25 -0.16 -8.13
C GLN A 7 7.09 0.66 -7.58
N HIS A 8 7.14 1.98 -7.67
CA HIS A 8 6.04 2.91 -7.38
C HIS A 8 5.38 2.68 -6.01
N SER A 9 4.27 1.96 -5.96
CA SER A 9 3.58 1.54 -4.71
C SER A 9 3.56 0.02 -4.54
N ALA A 10 4.34 -0.70 -5.35
CA ALA A 10 4.38 -2.15 -5.35
C ALA A 10 5.44 -2.70 -4.39
N PHE A 11 5.02 -3.59 -3.49
CA PHE A 11 5.90 -4.26 -2.53
C PHE A 11 5.63 -5.75 -2.48
N LEU A 12 6.69 -6.54 -2.29
CA LEU A 12 6.60 -7.93 -1.87
C LEU A 12 7.16 -8.03 -0.44
N ALA A 13 6.30 -8.44 0.50
CA ALA A 13 6.69 -8.77 1.86
C ALA A 13 6.71 -10.29 2.02
N GLU A 14 7.88 -10.83 2.34
CA GLU A 14 8.10 -12.26 2.57
C GLU A 14 8.27 -12.50 4.08
N THR A 15 7.39 -13.28 4.65
CA THR A 15 7.45 -13.74 6.05
C THR A 15 7.88 -15.20 6.13
N GLU A 16 7.92 -15.78 7.32
CA GLU A 16 8.17 -17.23 7.44
C GLU A 16 7.01 -18.04 6.86
N ALA A 17 5.77 -17.59 7.03
CA ALA A 17 4.57 -18.33 6.65
C ALA A 17 3.98 -17.90 5.30
N TYR A 18 4.13 -16.63 4.88
CA TYR A 18 3.37 -16.04 3.76
C TYR A 18 4.23 -15.19 2.84
N ASN A 19 3.70 -14.97 1.63
CA ASN A 19 4.12 -13.91 0.73
C ASN A 19 2.95 -12.93 0.56
N LEU A 20 3.19 -11.63 0.76
CA LEU A 20 2.18 -10.57 0.61
C LEU A 20 2.64 -9.63 -0.49
N LEU A 21 1.90 -9.58 -1.59
CA LEU A 21 2.20 -8.75 -2.76
C LEU A 21 1.20 -7.61 -2.84
N PHE A 22 1.67 -6.38 -2.72
CA PHE A 22 0.84 -5.17 -2.76
C PHE A 22 1.02 -4.41 -4.07
N ASP A 23 -0.08 -3.97 -4.66
CA ASP A 23 -0.22 -3.04 -5.79
C ASP A 23 0.76 -3.27 -6.96
N TRP A 24 1.02 -4.54 -7.28
CA TRP A 24 1.91 -4.90 -8.39
C TRP A 24 1.24 -4.73 -9.75
N THR A 25 1.88 -3.97 -10.64
CA THR A 25 1.37 -3.63 -11.98
C THR A 25 1.89 -4.54 -13.09
N GLY A 26 2.89 -5.37 -12.78
CA GLY A 26 3.52 -6.23 -13.78
C GLY A 26 4.56 -5.54 -14.67
N GLU A 27 4.91 -4.29 -14.39
CA GLU A 27 5.97 -3.57 -15.11
C GLU A 27 7.34 -4.04 -14.67
N THR A 28 7.53 -4.24 -13.36
CA THR A 28 8.74 -4.83 -12.80
C THR A 28 8.52 -6.33 -12.60
N PRO A 29 9.45 -7.19 -13.05
CA PRO A 29 9.36 -8.63 -12.82
C PRO A 29 9.43 -8.92 -11.32
N LEU A 30 8.65 -9.92 -10.86
CA LEU A 30 8.76 -10.38 -9.48
C LEU A 30 10.14 -11.01 -9.23
N PRO A 31 10.78 -10.74 -8.10
CA PRO A 31 11.99 -11.43 -7.70
C PRO A 31 11.73 -12.91 -7.47
N GLN A 32 12.78 -13.69 -7.27
CA GLN A 32 12.64 -15.04 -6.76
C GLN A 32 12.20 -14.98 -5.29
N PHE A 33 11.12 -15.68 -4.97
CA PHE A 33 10.59 -15.86 -3.62
C PHE A 33 10.12 -17.30 -3.44
N ASP A 34 9.89 -17.72 -2.19
CA ASP A 34 9.44 -19.07 -1.90
C ASP A 34 7.99 -19.29 -2.35
N ARG A 35 7.82 -19.95 -3.49
CA ARG A 35 6.51 -20.23 -4.11
C ARG A 35 5.77 -21.39 -3.45
N SER A 36 6.36 -22.08 -2.49
CA SER A 36 5.67 -23.11 -1.70
C SER A 36 4.75 -22.50 -0.63
N LYS A 37 5.00 -21.24 -0.26
CA LYS A 37 4.17 -20.48 0.68
C LYS A 37 2.95 -19.88 0.00
N PRO A 38 1.83 -19.70 0.72
CA PRO A 38 0.69 -18.96 0.22
C PRO A 38 1.09 -17.55 -0.25
N LEU A 39 0.50 -17.10 -1.35
CA LEU A 39 0.65 -15.74 -1.85
C LEU A 39 -0.67 -15.00 -1.73
N TYR A 40 -0.67 -13.91 -0.98
CA TYR A 40 -1.79 -12.98 -0.89
C TYR A 40 -1.50 -11.74 -1.74
N VAL A 41 -2.35 -11.49 -2.74
CA VAL A 41 -2.20 -10.37 -3.68
C VAL A 41 -3.21 -9.29 -3.36
N PHE A 42 -2.73 -8.14 -2.94
CA PHE A 42 -3.53 -6.98 -2.59
C PHE A 42 -3.52 -5.97 -3.75
N ALA A 43 -4.68 -5.40 -4.05
CA ALA A 43 -4.78 -4.24 -4.92
C ALA A 43 -5.70 -3.19 -4.29
N SER A 44 -5.13 -2.04 -3.98
CA SER A 44 -5.78 -0.95 -3.24
C SER A 44 -6.88 -0.27 -4.03
N HIS A 45 -6.73 -0.16 -5.35
CA HIS A 45 -7.71 0.44 -6.25
C HIS A 45 -7.43 0.09 -7.71
N HIS A 46 -8.23 0.65 -8.63
CA HIS A 46 -8.28 0.23 -10.03
C HIS A 46 -7.37 1.02 -10.98
N HIS A 47 -6.62 2.03 -10.52
CA HIS A 47 -5.72 2.81 -11.37
C HIS A 47 -4.56 1.94 -11.88
N GLY A 48 -4.03 2.29 -13.06
CA GLY A 48 -3.07 1.46 -13.78
C GLY A 48 -1.70 1.34 -13.12
N ASP A 49 -1.36 2.27 -12.25
CA ASP A 49 -0.14 2.31 -11.44
C ASP A 49 -0.25 1.49 -10.13
N HIS A 50 -1.45 0.92 -9.81
CA HIS A 50 -1.70 0.07 -8.64
C HIS A 50 -2.31 -1.28 -8.98
N TYR A 51 -2.89 -1.44 -10.17
CA TYR A 51 -3.57 -2.66 -10.54
C TYR A 51 -3.39 -3.02 -12.01
N THR A 52 -3.15 -4.30 -12.25
CA THR A 52 -3.17 -4.92 -13.57
C THR A 52 -3.84 -6.30 -13.52
N PRO A 53 -4.57 -6.71 -14.56
CA PRO A 53 -5.04 -8.09 -14.65
C PRO A 53 -3.95 -9.17 -14.73
N ARG A 54 -2.69 -8.79 -14.94
CA ARG A 54 -1.55 -9.71 -14.92
C ARG A 54 -1.36 -10.42 -13.58
N ILE A 55 -1.88 -9.84 -12.48
CA ILE A 55 -1.87 -10.49 -11.15
C ILE A 55 -2.52 -11.89 -11.18
N PHE A 56 -3.46 -12.15 -12.10
CA PHE A 56 -4.13 -13.45 -12.25
C PHE A 56 -3.35 -14.46 -13.10
N ALA A 57 -2.19 -14.07 -13.62
CA ALA A 57 -1.35 -14.91 -14.49
C ALA A 57 0.01 -15.23 -13.85
N LEU A 58 0.09 -15.26 -12.51
CA LEU A 58 1.34 -15.49 -11.78
C LEU A 58 1.84 -16.92 -11.86
N GLY A 59 1.02 -17.86 -12.36
CA GLY A 59 1.39 -19.28 -12.52
C GLY A 59 1.65 -19.98 -11.18
N MET A 60 0.85 -19.66 -10.17
CA MET A 60 0.87 -20.26 -8.82
C MET A 60 -0.52 -20.79 -8.48
N GLU A 61 -0.58 -21.91 -7.75
CA GLU A 61 -1.85 -22.53 -7.35
C GLU A 61 -2.39 -21.98 -6.03
N ASN A 62 -1.50 -21.59 -5.12
CA ASN A 62 -1.87 -21.12 -3.78
C ASN A 62 -1.85 -19.59 -3.71
N VAL A 63 -2.81 -18.95 -4.41
CA VAL A 63 -2.93 -17.49 -4.48
C VAL A 63 -4.32 -17.05 -4.05
N THR A 64 -4.36 -16.11 -3.10
CA THR A 64 -5.57 -15.44 -2.65
C THR A 64 -5.51 -13.97 -3.05
N TYR A 65 -6.55 -13.47 -3.70
CA TYR A 65 -6.63 -12.08 -4.18
C TYR A 65 -7.52 -11.25 -3.27
N ILE A 66 -6.98 -10.18 -2.71
CA ILE A 66 -7.67 -9.23 -1.84
C ILE A 66 -7.74 -7.88 -2.56
N LEU A 67 -8.87 -7.60 -3.18
CA LEU A 67 -9.03 -6.48 -4.08
C LEU A 67 -10.02 -5.46 -3.53
N ALA A 68 -9.70 -4.17 -3.65
CA ALA A 68 -10.70 -3.14 -3.38
C ALA A 68 -11.93 -3.32 -4.27
N SER A 69 -13.11 -3.06 -3.74
CA SER A 69 -14.39 -3.27 -4.43
C SER A 69 -14.57 -2.41 -5.69
N CYS A 70 -13.80 -1.33 -5.86
CA CYS A 70 -13.76 -0.53 -7.08
C CYS A 70 -13.13 -1.27 -8.27
N ILE A 71 -12.34 -2.32 -8.03
CA ILE A 71 -11.78 -3.18 -9.08
C ILE A 71 -12.88 -4.11 -9.58
N ARG A 72 -13.34 -3.86 -10.81
CA ARG A 72 -14.46 -4.61 -11.40
C ARG A 72 -13.96 -5.78 -12.24
N LEU A 73 -14.33 -6.98 -11.84
CA LEU A 73 -14.10 -8.22 -12.60
C LEU A 73 -15.43 -8.72 -13.15
N SER A 74 -15.67 -8.56 -14.45
CA SER A 74 -16.85 -9.16 -15.09
C SER A 74 -16.75 -10.68 -15.11
N ALA A 75 -17.90 -11.39 -15.12
CA ALA A 75 -17.93 -12.84 -15.22
C ALA A 75 -17.18 -13.36 -16.47
N LYS A 76 -17.32 -12.65 -17.60
CA LYS A 76 -16.59 -12.97 -18.85
C LYS A 76 -15.08 -12.86 -18.66
N ARG A 77 -14.60 -11.84 -17.94
CA ARG A 77 -13.16 -11.65 -17.69
C ARG A 77 -12.63 -12.72 -16.74
N LYS A 78 -13.37 -13.05 -15.66
CA LYS A 78 -13.01 -14.12 -14.75
C LYS A 78 -12.89 -15.47 -15.46
N ALA A 79 -13.90 -15.82 -16.26
CA ALA A 79 -13.88 -17.04 -17.06
C ALA A 79 -12.70 -17.09 -18.06
N GLY A 80 -12.41 -15.96 -18.71
CA GLY A 80 -11.28 -15.87 -19.66
C GLY A 80 -9.90 -15.98 -19.01
N LEU A 81 -9.80 -15.68 -17.71
CA LEU A 81 -8.57 -15.76 -16.93
C LEU A 81 -8.49 -17.06 -16.10
N GLY A 82 -9.53 -17.90 -16.12
CA GLY A 82 -9.58 -19.12 -15.30
C GLY A 82 -9.61 -18.86 -13.81
N ILE A 83 -10.13 -17.70 -13.37
CA ILE A 83 -10.15 -17.30 -11.95
C ILE A 83 -11.26 -18.04 -11.23
N ASP A 84 -10.91 -18.74 -10.16
CA ASP A 84 -11.89 -19.27 -9.19
C ASP A 84 -12.34 -18.14 -8.28
N ASP A 85 -13.66 -17.94 -8.17
CA ASP A 85 -14.27 -16.94 -7.31
C ASP A 85 -13.97 -17.17 -5.82
N SER A 86 -13.67 -18.39 -5.41
CA SER A 86 -13.34 -18.72 -4.02
C SER A 86 -12.02 -18.10 -3.55
N CYS A 87 -11.09 -17.83 -4.47
CA CYS A 87 -9.81 -17.20 -4.14
C CYS A 87 -9.81 -15.66 -4.28
N VAL A 88 -10.98 -15.02 -4.57
CA VAL A 88 -11.07 -13.58 -4.79
C VAL A 88 -11.98 -12.91 -3.75
N HIS A 89 -11.40 -12.13 -2.88
CA HIS A 89 -12.09 -11.34 -1.87
C HIS A 89 -12.14 -9.87 -2.30
N ARG A 90 -13.35 -9.31 -2.45
CA ARG A 90 -13.54 -7.91 -2.82
C ARG A 90 -14.01 -7.12 -1.59
N LEU A 91 -13.16 -6.22 -1.12
CA LEU A 91 -13.38 -5.49 0.12
C LEU A 91 -13.81 -4.04 -0.16
N THR A 92 -14.82 -3.60 0.56
CA THR A 92 -15.20 -2.18 0.65
C THR A 92 -14.42 -1.50 1.76
N ALA A 93 -14.45 -0.18 1.80
CA ALA A 93 -13.86 0.57 2.92
C ALA A 93 -14.60 0.34 4.24
N GLY A 94 -13.86 0.33 5.34
CA GLY A 94 -14.40 0.27 6.71
C GLY A 94 -14.82 -1.14 7.14
N VAL A 95 -14.33 -2.20 6.49
CA VAL A 95 -14.58 -3.58 6.91
C VAL A 95 -13.36 -4.20 7.57
N THR A 96 -13.63 -5.15 8.47
CA THR A 96 -12.62 -6.06 9.01
C THR A 96 -13.05 -7.47 8.69
N VAL A 97 -12.15 -8.25 8.07
CA VAL A 97 -12.41 -9.63 7.65
C VAL A 97 -11.26 -10.53 8.06
N GLN A 98 -11.59 -11.79 8.32
CA GLN A 98 -10.61 -12.86 8.46
C GLN A 98 -10.52 -13.61 7.13
N ILE A 99 -9.33 -13.74 6.58
CA ILE A 99 -9.05 -14.54 5.39
C ILE A 99 -7.87 -15.44 5.75
N ASP A 100 -8.13 -16.73 5.85
CA ASP A 100 -7.19 -17.71 6.43
C ASP A 100 -6.68 -17.21 7.79
N ASP A 101 -5.36 -17.08 7.96
CA ASP A 101 -4.73 -16.60 9.19
C ASP A 101 -4.51 -15.08 9.24
N LEU A 102 -4.96 -14.36 8.20
CA LEU A 102 -4.82 -12.92 8.12
C LEU A 102 -6.06 -12.20 8.62
N THR A 103 -5.89 -11.22 9.51
CA THR A 103 -6.94 -10.23 9.80
C THR A 103 -6.68 -8.99 8.95
N ILE A 104 -7.64 -8.64 8.09
CA ILE A 104 -7.51 -7.53 7.15
C ILE A 104 -8.57 -6.48 7.46
N ARG A 105 -8.12 -5.27 7.78
CA ARG A 105 -8.98 -4.10 7.94
C ARG A 105 -8.73 -3.12 6.82
N THR A 106 -9.79 -2.54 6.28
CA THR A 106 -9.72 -1.55 5.22
C THR A 106 -10.09 -0.17 5.72
N VAL A 107 -9.36 0.85 5.27
CA VAL A 107 -9.65 2.26 5.52
C VAL A 107 -9.95 2.94 4.19
N ARG A 108 -10.89 3.88 4.17
CA ARG A 108 -11.29 4.58 2.95
C ARG A 108 -10.16 5.44 2.42
N SER A 109 -9.80 5.30 1.15
CA SER A 109 -8.95 6.26 0.45
C SER A 109 -9.73 7.53 0.08
N ASN A 110 -9.04 8.66 0.06
CA ASN A 110 -9.58 9.94 -0.43
C ASN A 110 -9.35 10.16 -1.92
N ASP A 111 -8.65 9.24 -2.58
CA ASP A 111 -8.64 9.10 -4.03
C ASP A 111 -9.60 7.97 -4.44
N ALA A 112 -9.13 6.76 -4.61
CA ALA A 112 -9.94 5.60 -4.97
C ALA A 112 -9.65 4.41 -4.04
N GLY A 113 -10.62 3.51 -3.87
CA GLY A 113 -10.45 2.24 -3.16
C GLY A 113 -10.18 2.38 -1.67
N VAL A 114 -9.14 1.67 -1.19
CA VAL A 114 -8.87 1.49 0.24
C VAL A 114 -7.39 1.42 0.56
N ALA A 115 -7.01 1.80 1.78
CA ALA A 115 -5.79 1.37 2.44
C ALA A 115 -6.03 0.04 3.15
N PHE A 116 -5.00 -0.78 3.29
CA PHE A 116 -5.03 -2.07 3.97
C PHE A 116 -4.22 -2.05 5.26
N LEU A 117 -4.81 -2.46 6.37
CA LEU A 117 -4.11 -2.87 7.58
C LEU A 117 -4.21 -4.40 7.66
N VAL A 118 -3.07 -5.07 7.58
CA VAL A 118 -2.95 -6.52 7.55
C VAL A 118 -2.24 -6.98 8.80
N GLU A 119 -2.92 -7.79 9.59
CA GLU A 119 -2.35 -8.43 10.76
C GLU A 119 -2.07 -9.90 10.44
N THR A 120 -0.85 -10.33 10.71
CA THR A 120 -0.35 -11.69 10.53
C THR A 120 0.19 -12.22 11.86
N SER A 121 0.53 -13.51 11.94
CA SER A 121 1.23 -14.08 13.10
C SER A 121 2.64 -13.50 13.31
N GLU A 122 3.22 -12.85 12.31
CA GLU A 122 4.60 -12.37 12.31
C GLU A 122 4.71 -10.83 12.34
N GLY A 123 3.59 -10.12 12.42
CA GLY A 123 3.56 -8.68 12.51
C GLY A 123 2.40 -8.03 11.76
N ARG A 124 2.31 -6.72 11.87
CA ARG A 124 1.25 -5.89 11.29
C ARG A 124 1.83 -4.99 10.21
N LEU A 125 1.20 -5.01 9.04
CA LEU A 125 1.60 -4.21 7.89
C LEU A 125 0.47 -3.23 7.53
N PHE A 126 0.84 -2.02 7.15
CA PHE A 126 -0.09 -1.03 6.62
C PHE A 126 0.34 -0.60 5.22
N HIS A 127 -0.56 -0.72 4.25
CA HIS A 127 -0.36 -0.21 2.90
C HIS A 127 -1.41 0.85 2.61
N ALA A 128 -0.97 2.08 2.44
CA ALA A 128 -1.85 3.23 2.29
C ALA A 128 -2.62 3.26 0.98
N GLY A 129 -2.16 2.55 -0.09
CA GLY A 129 -2.64 2.84 -1.44
C GLY A 129 -2.46 4.33 -1.71
N ASP A 130 -3.47 4.97 -2.28
CA ASP A 130 -3.48 6.42 -2.53
C ASP A 130 -4.24 7.20 -1.45
N LEU A 131 -4.34 6.67 -0.24
CA LEU A 131 -4.77 7.47 0.90
C LEU A 131 -3.63 8.40 1.30
N ASN A 132 -3.76 9.70 1.06
CA ASN A 132 -2.72 10.70 1.29
C ASN A 132 -3.31 12.10 1.49
N ASP A 133 -2.53 13.01 2.06
CA ASP A 133 -2.84 14.45 2.04
C ASP A 133 -2.53 15.02 0.65
N TRP A 134 -3.51 14.93 -0.26
CA TRP A 134 -3.40 15.42 -1.64
C TRP A 134 -3.59 16.94 -1.71
N ASN A 135 -2.78 17.68 -0.99
CA ASN A 135 -2.82 19.15 -0.93
C ASN A 135 -2.08 19.76 -2.13
N TRP A 136 -2.66 19.61 -3.33
CA TRP A 136 -2.11 20.11 -4.58
C TRP A 136 -2.14 21.65 -4.64
N ILE A 137 -1.02 22.22 -5.08
CA ILE A 137 -0.93 23.69 -5.24
C ILE A 137 -1.69 24.11 -6.47
N GLY A 138 -2.58 25.11 -6.31
CA GLY A 138 -3.36 25.66 -7.39
C GLY A 138 -4.64 24.92 -7.75
N GLU A 139 -4.97 23.85 -7.03
CA GLU A 139 -6.23 23.14 -7.20
C GLU A 139 -7.44 23.91 -6.64
N ASP A 140 -8.64 23.50 -7.05
CA ASP A 140 -9.91 24.10 -6.59
C ASP A 140 -10.07 23.92 -5.07
N PRO A 141 -10.25 25.02 -4.31
CA PRO A 141 -10.35 24.95 -2.85
C PRO A 141 -11.50 24.07 -2.35
N THR A 142 -12.62 24.00 -3.07
CA THR A 142 -13.78 23.18 -2.69
C THR A 142 -13.46 21.69 -2.83
N TRP A 143 -12.71 21.36 -3.88
CA TRP A 143 -12.23 19.99 -4.08
C TRP A 143 -11.22 19.62 -3.01
N LEU A 144 -10.25 20.49 -2.69
CA LEU A 144 -9.27 20.28 -1.62
C LEU A 144 -9.93 20.06 -0.27
N GLU A 145 -10.91 20.89 0.10
CA GLU A 145 -11.67 20.72 1.36
C GLU A 145 -12.38 19.38 1.43
N LYS A 146 -12.95 18.92 0.32
CA LYS A 146 -13.64 17.63 0.24
C LYS A 146 -12.69 16.46 0.47
N ILE A 147 -11.55 16.43 -0.22
CA ILE A 147 -10.59 15.30 -0.09
C ILE A 147 -9.87 15.33 1.24
N ASP A 148 -9.54 16.52 1.78
CA ASP A 148 -8.99 16.69 3.14
C ASP A 148 -9.98 16.19 4.20
N GLY A 149 -11.26 16.48 4.05
CA GLY A 149 -12.29 15.96 4.95
C GLY A 149 -12.37 14.42 4.97
N ILE A 150 -12.11 13.74 3.84
CA ILE A 150 -12.02 12.28 3.79
C ILE A 150 -10.70 11.83 4.44
N TRP A 151 -9.59 12.47 4.09
CA TRP A 151 -8.26 12.22 4.66
C TRP A 151 -8.28 12.21 6.19
N ARG A 152 -8.74 13.29 6.81
CA ARG A 152 -8.81 13.42 8.28
C ARG A 152 -9.67 12.33 8.93
N LYS A 153 -10.83 12.00 8.33
CA LYS A 153 -11.70 10.93 8.84
C LYS A 153 -11.05 9.56 8.74
N SER A 154 -10.23 9.34 7.73
CA SER A 154 -9.50 8.09 7.53
C SER A 154 -8.32 7.99 8.49
N LEU A 155 -7.58 9.06 8.70
CA LEU A 155 -6.52 9.12 9.73
C LEU A 155 -7.06 8.84 11.13
N GLU A 156 -8.24 9.37 11.47
CA GLU A 156 -8.82 9.13 12.79
C GLU A 156 -9.12 7.65 13.06
N GLN A 157 -9.43 6.87 12.01
CA GLN A 157 -9.61 5.42 12.13
C GLN A 157 -8.29 4.67 12.39
N LEU A 158 -7.15 5.30 12.14
CA LEU A 158 -5.80 4.76 12.36
C LEU A 158 -5.20 5.23 13.69
N ARG A 159 -5.89 6.09 14.44
CA ARG A 159 -5.38 6.66 15.69
C ARG A 159 -5.07 5.57 16.72
N GLY A 160 -3.83 5.59 17.22
CA GLY A 160 -3.33 4.65 18.21
C GLY A 160 -2.93 3.30 17.65
N GLU A 161 -3.01 3.09 16.33
CA GLU A 161 -2.51 1.87 15.71
C GLU A 161 -0.99 1.79 15.79
N ARG A 162 -0.50 0.57 15.90
CA ARG A 162 0.93 0.23 15.84
C ARG A 162 1.13 -0.78 14.72
N VAL A 163 2.08 -0.51 13.83
CA VAL A 163 2.44 -1.40 12.74
C VAL A 163 3.95 -1.60 12.69
N ASP A 164 4.37 -2.80 12.33
CA ASP A 164 5.78 -3.12 12.18
C ASP A 164 6.33 -2.52 10.88
N VAL A 165 5.50 -2.53 9.83
CA VAL A 165 5.86 -2.04 8.50
C VAL A 165 4.73 -1.16 7.95
N ALA A 166 5.07 0.04 7.48
CA ALA A 166 4.14 0.94 6.81
C ALA A 166 4.67 1.34 5.42
N PHE A 167 3.84 1.22 4.40
CA PHE A 167 4.07 1.70 3.05
C PHE A 167 3.24 2.96 2.85
N LEU A 168 3.90 4.13 2.80
CA LEU A 168 3.25 5.44 2.86
C LEU A 168 3.62 6.31 1.66
N PRO A 169 2.65 7.00 1.02
CA PRO A 169 2.93 7.91 -0.08
C PRO A 169 3.86 9.06 0.33
N LEU A 170 4.82 9.36 -0.54
CA LEU A 170 5.71 10.51 -0.46
C LEU A 170 5.91 11.07 -1.88
N ASP A 171 4.99 11.92 -2.32
CA ASP A 171 4.89 12.36 -3.71
C ASP A 171 5.50 13.74 -3.92
N GLY A 172 6.66 13.78 -4.59
CA GLY A 172 7.38 15.03 -4.87
C GLY A 172 6.62 16.02 -5.74
N ARG A 173 5.60 15.57 -6.50
CA ARG A 173 4.76 16.42 -7.33
C ARG A 173 3.87 17.38 -6.51
N LEU A 174 3.68 17.08 -5.21
CA LEU A 174 3.01 18.00 -4.27
C LEU A 174 3.90 19.20 -3.86
N GLU A 175 5.10 19.31 -4.43
CA GLU A 175 6.05 20.43 -4.24
C GLU A 175 6.41 20.62 -2.75
N GLN A 176 6.07 21.76 -2.13
CA GLN A 176 6.34 22.02 -0.71
C GLN A 176 5.46 21.19 0.23
N ASN A 177 4.35 20.63 -0.25
CA ASN A 177 3.38 19.84 0.51
C ASN A 177 3.69 18.32 0.49
N PHE A 178 4.76 17.89 -0.20
CA PHE A 178 5.10 16.48 -0.46
C PHE A 178 5.16 15.58 0.79
N TRP A 179 5.45 16.16 1.93
CA TRP A 179 5.68 15.47 3.20
C TRP A 179 4.45 15.39 4.11
N LEU A 180 3.41 16.21 3.85
CA LEU A 180 2.25 16.38 4.75
C LEU A 180 1.51 15.07 5.02
N GLY A 181 1.30 14.25 4.01
CA GLY A 181 0.59 12.99 4.16
C GLY A 181 1.37 11.99 5.03
N LEU A 182 2.63 11.73 4.73
CA LEU A 182 3.47 10.86 5.54
C LEU A 182 3.56 11.36 6.98
N HIS A 183 3.78 12.66 7.18
CA HIS A 183 3.79 13.28 8.52
C HIS A 183 2.46 13.09 9.24
N GLY A 184 1.34 13.28 8.57
CA GLY A 184 0.00 13.11 9.13
C GLY A 184 -0.23 11.70 9.68
N TYR A 185 0.23 10.66 8.99
CA TYR A 185 0.19 9.29 9.50
C TYR A 185 0.94 9.16 10.83
N LEU A 186 2.14 9.72 10.93
CA LEU A 186 3.00 9.63 12.12
C LEU A 186 2.52 10.48 13.30
N GLN A 187 1.49 11.32 13.12
CA GLN A 187 0.80 12.01 14.20
C GLN A 187 -0.27 11.15 14.87
N VAL A 188 -0.70 10.05 14.23
CA VAL A 188 -1.82 9.23 14.71
C VAL A 188 -1.45 7.77 14.95
N MET A 189 -0.39 7.26 14.31
CA MET A 189 0.02 5.86 14.44
C MET A 189 1.53 5.72 14.64
N ASP A 190 1.93 4.62 15.29
CA ASP A 190 3.33 4.24 15.45
C ASP A 190 3.75 3.25 14.35
N CYS A 191 4.89 3.51 13.69
CA CYS A 191 5.41 2.67 12.62
C CYS A 191 6.85 2.26 12.92
N GLY A 192 7.12 0.94 12.93
CA GLY A 192 8.46 0.39 13.15
C GLY A 192 9.40 0.68 11.99
N HIS A 193 8.96 0.38 10.76
CA HIS A 193 9.70 0.65 9.53
C HIS A 193 8.76 1.33 8.53
N ILE A 194 9.19 2.46 7.98
CA ILE A 194 8.41 3.27 7.05
C ILE A 194 9.05 3.20 5.68
N PHE A 195 8.34 2.65 4.72
CA PHE A 195 8.76 2.58 3.32
C PHE A 195 8.02 3.66 2.53
N PRO A 196 8.72 4.74 2.14
CA PRO A 196 8.14 5.72 1.22
C PRO A 196 7.81 5.06 -0.12
N MET A 197 6.66 5.40 -0.66
CA MET A 197 6.18 4.94 -1.96
C MET A 197 5.56 6.09 -2.75
N HIS A 198 5.10 5.84 -3.98
CA HIS A 198 4.48 6.85 -4.85
C HIS A 198 5.41 8.02 -5.19
N CYS A 199 6.74 7.77 -5.19
CA CYS A 199 7.75 8.79 -5.45
C CYS A 199 7.95 9.10 -6.95
N TRP A 200 7.29 8.39 -7.85
CA TRP A 200 7.43 8.54 -9.33
C TRP A 200 8.88 8.48 -9.84
N GLY A 201 9.71 7.64 -9.20
CA GLY A 201 11.13 7.49 -9.53
C GLY A 201 12.04 8.60 -8.98
N ASP A 202 11.48 9.63 -8.36
CA ASP A 202 12.26 10.65 -7.66
C ASP A 202 12.45 10.29 -6.19
N PHE A 203 13.42 9.43 -5.92
CA PHE A 203 13.77 9.04 -4.55
C PHE A 203 14.49 10.15 -3.76
N SER A 204 14.84 11.27 -4.37
CA SER A 204 15.48 12.41 -3.69
C SER A 204 14.58 13.07 -2.63
N VAL A 205 13.26 12.84 -2.73
CA VAL A 205 12.28 13.28 -1.73
C VAL A 205 12.49 12.62 -0.36
N ILE A 206 13.11 11.43 -0.31
CA ILE A 206 13.34 10.69 0.94
C ILE A 206 14.41 11.37 1.81
N PRO A 207 15.65 11.59 1.36
CA PRO A 207 16.62 12.36 2.13
C PRO A 207 16.15 13.78 2.40
N ARG A 208 15.45 14.43 1.46
CA ARG A 208 14.85 15.74 1.66
C ARG A 208 13.89 15.74 2.86
N LEU A 209 13.01 14.74 2.99
CA LEU A 209 12.13 14.60 4.16
C LEU A 209 12.93 14.39 5.44
N LYS A 210 13.96 13.52 5.41
CA LYS A 210 14.79 13.22 6.59
C LYS A 210 15.55 14.44 7.11
N GLU A 211 15.85 15.42 6.28
CA GLU A 211 16.52 16.67 6.67
C GLU A 211 15.58 17.69 7.29
N MET A 212 14.25 17.55 7.09
CA MET A 212 13.26 18.48 7.63
C MET A 212 13.17 18.38 9.16
N PRO A 213 13.00 19.52 9.88
CA PRO A 213 12.81 19.53 11.34
C PRO A 213 11.62 18.69 11.80
N GLU A 214 10.54 18.66 11.01
CA GLU A 214 9.28 17.96 11.28
C GLU A 214 9.44 16.45 11.35
N SER A 215 10.42 15.89 10.61
CA SER A 215 10.69 14.45 10.60
C SER A 215 11.52 13.96 11.79
N LYS A 216 12.02 14.85 12.65
CA LYS A 216 13.00 14.55 13.70
C LYS A 216 12.63 13.35 14.58
N THR A 217 11.36 13.17 14.88
CA THR A 217 10.88 12.11 15.79
C THR A 217 10.77 10.73 15.11
N TYR A 218 10.67 10.68 13.77
CA TYR A 218 10.44 9.43 13.04
C TYR A 218 11.41 9.19 11.87
N ARG A 219 12.33 10.11 11.57
CA ARG A 219 13.25 9.98 10.42
C ARG A 219 14.13 8.71 10.47
N SER A 220 14.44 8.22 11.67
CA SER A 220 15.22 6.99 11.84
C SER A 220 14.47 5.72 11.43
N HIS A 221 13.15 5.78 11.38
CA HIS A 221 12.29 4.69 10.94
C HIS A 221 12.06 4.68 9.41
N ILE A 222 12.40 5.79 8.72
CA ILE A 222 12.23 5.89 7.26
C ILE A 222 13.33 5.08 6.56
N MET A 223 12.92 4.12 5.76
CA MET A 223 13.81 3.30 4.95
C MET A 223 14.32 4.08 3.74
N ASP A 224 15.59 3.89 3.41
CA ASP A 224 16.23 4.56 2.26
C ASP A 224 15.96 3.76 0.99
N VAL A 225 14.79 3.95 0.41
CA VAL A 225 14.44 3.42 -0.91
C VAL A 225 15.16 4.27 -1.96
N THR A 226 15.96 3.64 -2.80
CA THR A 226 16.81 4.33 -3.79
C THR A 226 16.66 3.80 -5.20
N ALA A 227 16.07 2.63 -5.38
CA ALA A 227 15.88 1.99 -6.68
C ALA A 227 14.78 0.93 -6.65
N ASP A 228 14.20 0.68 -7.80
CA ASP A 228 13.30 -0.45 -8.03
C ASP A 228 14.06 -1.78 -7.80
N GLY A 229 13.35 -2.77 -7.25
CA GLY A 229 13.91 -4.08 -6.91
C GLY A 229 14.77 -4.10 -5.64
N GLN A 230 14.86 -3.01 -4.88
CA GLN A 230 15.65 -2.96 -3.66
C GLN A 230 15.08 -3.85 -2.56
N VAL A 231 15.96 -4.60 -1.88
CA VAL A 231 15.60 -5.57 -0.84
C VAL A 231 16.07 -5.10 0.53
N PHE A 232 15.19 -5.27 1.53
CA PHE A 232 15.45 -4.95 2.92
C PHE A 232 15.16 -6.18 3.79
N VAL A 233 16.01 -6.45 4.76
CA VAL A 233 15.82 -7.51 5.76
C VAL A 233 15.62 -6.83 7.12
N LEU A 234 14.46 -7.08 7.72
CA LEU A 234 14.02 -6.50 9.00
C LEU A 234 14.20 -7.49 10.14
#